data_3235aa2629ef358edfc9607be13b0ec7
#
_entry.id   3235aa2629ef358edfc9607be13b0ec7
#
_cell.length_a   1.000
_cell.length_b   1.000
_cell.length_c   1.000
_cell.angle_alpha   90.00
_cell.angle_beta   90.00
_cell.angle_gamma   90.00
#
_symmetry.space_group_name_H-M   'P 1'
#
loop_
_entity.id
_entity.type
_entity.pdbx_description
1 polymer ?
#
loop_
_entity_poly.entity_id
_entity_poly.type
_entity_poly.pdbx_seq_one_letter_code
_entity_poly.pdbx_strand_id
1 'polypeptide(L)'
;MIRTFFLILFASLVLQASGQLTLEGCRQKAQDHYPLARQYKLIELSESYSLANAAKGNLPQISLSGKASYQSDVTQIPFDIPELSIKGLPKDQYQIMLEVKQNLWDGGHIRSQKQQTKATSQEAESQLDVNMYALNERVNQVYFGILLLDEQLEQNTLLNEELQRNLKNVMAYRDNGIANDADVDAVQVEILNTQQQRVSFESNRAAYLRMLALLIGENLATDTQLVKPIVPQGNSSDMNYPCIPPRKTVST
;
A
#
# COMPACT_ATOMS: atom_id res chain seq x y z
N MET A 1 -9.01 28.11 -44.37
CA MET A 1 -9.29 26.67 -44.56
C MET A 1 -8.08 25.77 -44.25
N ILE A 2 -6.82 26.14 -44.49
CA ILE A 2 -5.64 25.29 -44.20
C ILE A 2 -5.37 25.15 -42.68
N ARG A 3 -5.63 26.19 -41.86
CA ARG A 3 -5.40 26.13 -40.41
C ARG A 3 -6.40 25.25 -39.68
N THR A 4 -7.62 25.08 -40.14
CA THR A 4 -8.65 24.21 -39.57
C THR A 4 -8.40 22.74 -39.92
N PHE A 5 -7.80 22.47 -41.10
CA PHE A 5 -7.44 21.11 -41.50
C PHE A 5 -6.28 20.54 -40.69
N PHE A 6 -5.31 21.40 -40.27
CA PHE A 6 -4.18 21.00 -39.44
C PHE A 6 -4.59 20.70 -37.98
N LEU A 7 -5.61 21.39 -37.43
CA LEU A 7 -6.15 21.14 -36.11
C LEU A 7 -6.94 19.82 -36.04
N ILE A 8 -7.64 19.46 -37.10
CA ILE A 8 -8.38 18.17 -37.17
C ILE A 8 -7.40 17.01 -37.39
N LEU A 9 -6.32 17.18 -38.12
CA LEU A 9 -5.29 16.16 -38.28
C LEU A 9 -4.50 15.91 -37.02
N PHE A 10 -4.28 16.97 -36.17
CA PHE A 10 -3.59 16.82 -34.88
C PHE A 10 -4.49 16.19 -33.80
N ALA A 11 -5.80 16.40 -33.87
CA ALA A 11 -6.77 15.78 -32.96
C ALA A 11 -6.96 14.27 -33.21
N SER A 12 -6.72 13.77 -34.41
CA SER A 12 -6.82 12.35 -34.77
C SER A 12 -5.59 11.52 -34.34
N LEU A 13 -4.46 12.16 -34.01
CA LEU A 13 -3.23 11.47 -33.60
C LEU A 13 -3.16 11.15 -32.10
N VAL A 14 -4.12 11.62 -31.31
CA VAL A 14 -4.15 11.40 -29.85
C VAL A 14 -4.93 10.15 -29.44
N LEU A 15 -5.64 9.50 -30.36
CA LEU A 15 -6.36 8.27 -30.08
C LEU A 15 -5.59 7.07 -30.60
N GLN A 16 -4.74 6.49 -29.81
CA GLN A 16 -4.43 5.05 -29.69
C GLN A 16 -3.06 4.79 -29.09
N ALA A 17 -2.82 5.35 -27.92
CA ALA A 17 -1.88 4.71 -27.01
C ALA A 17 -2.68 3.73 -26.14
N SER A 18 -3.17 2.64 -26.73
CA SER A 18 -3.44 1.41 -26.01
C SER A 18 -2.09 0.90 -25.53
N GLY A 19 -1.55 1.53 -24.49
CA GLY A 19 -0.27 1.16 -23.91
C GLY A 19 -0.39 -0.28 -23.43
N GLN A 20 0.34 -1.17 -24.12
CA GLN A 20 0.45 -2.56 -23.70
C GLN A 20 0.87 -2.56 -22.23
N LEU A 21 0.06 -3.17 -21.39
CA LEU A 21 0.27 -3.16 -19.96
C LEU A 21 1.39 -4.15 -19.62
N THR A 22 2.58 -3.62 -19.31
CA THR A 22 3.74 -4.42 -18.90
C THR A 22 3.74 -4.65 -17.40
N LEU A 23 4.36 -5.73 -16.94
CA LEU A 23 4.50 -6.04 -15.52
C LEU A 23 5.15 -4.90 -14.74
N GLU A 24 6.25 -4.35 -15.27
CA GLU A 24 6.97 -3.25 -14.62
C GLU A 24 6.14 -1.98 -14.58
N GLY A 25 5.41 -1.68 -15.66
CA GLY A 25 4.46 -0.55 -15.68
C GLY A 25 3.34 -0.70 -14.63
N CYS A 26 2.84 -1.94 -14.42
CA CYS A 26 1.85 -2.20 -13.37
C CYS A 26 2.42 -2.01 -11.96
N ARG A 27 3.66 -2.45 -11.72
CA ARG A 27 4.34 -2.26 -10.43
C ARG A 27 4.52 -0.78 -10.13
N GLN A 28 5.04 -0.02 -11.11
CA GLN A 28 5.25 1.41 -10.95
C GLN A 28 3.93 2.15 -10.64
N LYS A 29 2.89 1.90 -11.43
CA LYS A 29 1.57 2.50 -11.22
C LYS A 29 0.98 2.12 -9.87
N ALA A 30 1.14 0.86 -9.45
CA ALA A 30 0.68 0.41 -8.15
C ALA A 30 1.41 1.12 -7.01
N GLN A 31 2.73 1.31 -7.11
CA GLN A 31 3.51 2.06 -6.13
C GLN A 31 3.07 3.52 -6.04
N ASP A 32 2.85 4.18 -7.20
CA ASP A 32 2.47 5.59 -7.25
C ASP A 32 1.05 5.82 -6.73
N HIS A 33 0.14 4.89 -7.00
CA HIS A 33 -1.27 5.02 -6.63
C HIS A 33 -1.56 4.57 -5.20
N TYR A 34 -0.80 3.62 -4.67
CA TYR A 34 -1.11 2.98 -3.40
C TYR A 34 -0.97 3.96 -2.21
N PRO A 35 -1.96 4.05 -1.33
CA PRO A 35 -1.94 5.03 -0.23
C PRO A 35 -0.72 4.95 0.68
N LEU A 36 -0.09 3.76 0.79
CA LEU A 36 1.12 3.56 1.58
C LEU A 36 2.31 4.40 1.09
N ALA A 37 2.42 4.70 -0.21
CA ALA A 37 3.51 5.52 -0.73
C ALA A 37 3.54 6.92 -0.10
N ARG A 38 2.38 7.46 0.30
CA ARG A 38 2.28 8.75 0.98
C ARG A 38 2.81 8.71 2.42
N GLN A 39 2.93 7.52 3.01
CA GLN A 39 3.41 7.36 4.39
C GLN A 39 4.89 7.72 4.53
N TYR A 40 5.73 7.53 3.48
CA TYR A 40 7.13 7.96 3.51
C TYR A 40 7.26 9.43 3.91
N LYS A 41 6.51 10.29 3.23
CA LYS A 41 6.51 11.73 3.52
C LYS A 41 5.99 12.06 4.92
N LEU A 42 5.01 11.30 5.41
CA LEU A 42 4.46 11.51 6.75
C LEU A 42 5.45 11.08 7.84
N ILE A 43 6.20 10.00 7.63
CA ILE A 43 7.25 9.53 8.55
C ILE A 43 8.36 10.60 8.63
N GLU A 44 8.83 11.09 7.48
CA GLU A 44 9.85 12.16 7.42
C GLU A 44 9.39 13.44 8.13
N LEU A 45 8.17 13.90 7.89
CA LEU A 45 7.59 15.05 8.58
C LEU A 45 7.46 14.81 10.08
N SER A 46 7.00 13.63 10.50
CA SER A 46 6.87 13.26 11.91
C SER A 46 8.23 13.24 12.59
N GLU A 47 9.26 12.70 11.95
CA GLU A 47 10.64 12.75 12.45
C GLU A 47 11.09 14.20 12.64
N SER A 48 10.96 15.02 11.61
CA SER A 48 11.42 16.42 11.64
C SER A 48 10.77 17.22 12.78
N TYR A 49 9.45 17.08 12.96
CA TYR A 49 8.73 17.73 14.06
C TYR A 49 9.12 17.18 15.42
N SER A 50 9.32 15.88 15.55
CA SER A 50 9.72 15.22 16.81
C SER A 50 11.13 15.65 17.21
N LEU A 51 12.07 15.75 16.25
CA LEU A 51 13.42 16.26 16.49
C LEU A 51 13.42 17.73 16.88
N ALA A 52 12.59 18.54 16.22
CA ALA A 52 12.42 19.96 16.56
C ALA A 52 11.83 20.14 17.96
N ASN A 53 10.83 19.32 18.33
CA ASN A 53 10.25 19.34 19.68
C ASN A 53 11.24 18.92 20.74
N ALA A 54 11.99 17.84 20.52
CA ALA A 54 13.04 17.42 21.44
C ALA A 54 14.11 18.53 21.66
N ALA A 55 14.45 19.27 20.60
CA ALA A 55 15.39 20.40 20.71
C ALA A 55 14.87 21.52 21.61
N LYS A 56 13.54 21.74 21.67
CA LYS A 56 12.93 22.78 22.50
C LYS A 56 13.06 22.50 24.00
N GLY A 57 13.39 21.27 24.41
CA GLY A 57 13.62 20.94 25.81
C GLY A 57 14.78 21.70 26.46
N ASN A 58 15.67 22.31 25.67
CA ASN A 58 16.74 23.19 26.14
C ASN A 58 16.31 24.66 26.27
N LEU A 59 15.11 25.02 25.83
CA LEU A 59 14.61 26.38 25.92
C LEU A 59 14.03 26.67 27.31
N PRO A 60 14.09 27.93 27.79
CA PRO A 60 13.39 28.33 29.01
C PRO A 60 11.90 28.07 28.89
N GLN A 61 11.33 27.43 29.89
CA GLN A 61 9.90 27.19 29.99
C GLN A 61 9.31 28.20 30.98
N ILE A 62 8.33 28.99 30.53
CA ILE A 62 7.66 29.99 31.31
C ILE A 62 6.26 29.47 31.62
N SER A 63 5.94 29.35 32.92
CA SER A 63 4.60 28.97 33.36
C SER A 63 4.02 30.04 34.28
N LEU A 64 2.75 30.38 34.05
CA LEU A 64 1.97 31.25 34.89
C LEU A 64 0.89 30.41 35.58
N SER A 65 0.93 30.37 36.91
CA SER A 65 -0.07 29.66 37.72
C SER A 65 -0.79 30.65 38.65
N GLY A 66 -2.09 30.48 38.77
CA GLY A 66 -2.93 31.21 39.71
C GLY A 66 -3.65 30.27 40.63
N LYS A 67 -3.65 30.58 41.94
CA LYS A 67 -4.39 29.87 42.95
C LYS A 67 -5.24 30.85 43.73
N ALA A 68 -6.53 30.55 43.85
CA ALA A 68 -7.45 31.23 44.72
C ALA A 68 -7.98 30.21 45.72
N SER A 69 -7.90 30.50 47.00
CA SER A 69 -8.45 29.65 48.06
C SER A 69 -9.28 30.47 49.04
N TYR A 70 -10.42 29.90 49.44
CA TYR A 70 -11.28 30.43 50.46
C TYR A 70 -11.34 29.40 51.59
N GLN A 71 -11.04 29.86 52.84
CA GLN A 71 -11.11 29.02 54.03
C GLN A 71 -12.29 29.48 54.90
N SER A 72 -13.18 28.57 55.22
CA SER A 72 -14.32 28.87 56.10
C SER A 72 -13.86 29.23 57.51
N ASP A 73 -12.72 28.68 57.93
CA ASP A 73 -12.09 28.96 59.20
C ASP A 73 -10.58 29.14 59.03
N VAL A 74 -9.97 30.06 59.75
CA VAL A 74 -8.53 30.31 59.69
C VAL A 74 -7.89 30.01 61.04
N THR A 75 -6.68 29.44 61.03
CA THR A 75 -5.90 29.20 62.22
C THR A 75 -5.60 30.51 62.94
N GLN A 76 -6.17 30.68 64.13
CA GLN A 76 -5.86 31.80 65.01
C GLN A 76 -4.86 31.33 66.07
N ILE A 77 -3.89 32.15 66.38
CA ILE A 77 -2.95 31.87 67.46
C ILE A 77 -3.64 32.25 68.77
N PRO A 78 -3.85 31.30 69.70
CA PRO A 78 -4.68 31.52 70.86
C PRO A 78 -3.99 32.30 72.00
N PHE A 79 -2.95 33.08 71.71
CA PHE A 79 -2.22 33.90 72.65
C PHE A 79 -2.27 35.38 72.26
N ASP A 80 -2.89 36.20 73.08
CA ASP A 80 -2.79 37.68 72.97
C ASP A 80 -1.48 38.13 73.61
N ILE A 81 -0.52 38.55 72.80
CA ILE A 81 0.69 39.19 73.28
C ILE A 81 0.41 40.71 73.31
N PRO A 82 0.41 41.40 74.45
CA PRO A 82 -0.07 42.78 74.55
C PRO A 82 0.65 43.80 73.74
N GLU A 83 1.79 43.50 73.09
CA GLU A 83 2.55 44.43 72.26
C GLU A 83 2.61 43.98 70.79
N LEU A 84 2.05 42.84 70.41
CA LEU A 84 2.10 42.32 69.02
C LEU A 84 0.70 42.07 68.49
N SER A 85 0.14 43.00 67.73
CA SER A 85 -1.13 42.80 67.06
C SER A 85 -0.94 41.83 65.87
N ILE A 86 -1.05 40.52 66.11
CA ILE A 86 -1.00 39.49 65.11
C ILE A 86 -2.38 39.46 64.42
N LYS A 87 -2.52 40.13 63.30
CA LYS A 87 -3.72 39.99 62.47
C LYS A 87 -3.81 38.57 61.91
N GLY A 88 -4.93 37.88 62.22
CA GLY A 88 -5.21 36.59 61.67
C GLY A 88 -5.13 36.57 60.10
N LEU A 89 -4.76 35.43 59.51
CA LEU A 89 -4.73 35.29 58.08
C LEU A 89 -6.11 35.60 57.45
N PRO A 90 -6.18 36.31 56.31
CA PRO A 90 -7.45 36.52 55.62
C PRO A 90 -8.04 35.19 55.15
N LYS A 91 -9.38 35.05 55.19
CA LYS A 91 -10.10 33.84 54.71
C LYS A 91 -9.95 33.58 53.25
N ASP A 92 -9.75 34.64 52.47
CA ASP A 92 -9.52 34.63 51.03
C ASP A 92 -8.03 34.89 50.75
N GLN A 93 -7.44 33.93 50.02
CA GLN A 93 -6.04 34.03 49.61
C GLN A 93 -5.93 33.88 48.09
N TYR A 94 -5.21 34.80 47.48
CA TYR A 94 -4.93 34.79 46.06
C TYR A 94 -3.42 34.75 45.88
N GLN A 95 -2.98 33.86 44.99
CA GLN A 95 -1.57 33.72 44.63
C GLN A 95 -1.43 33.62 43.13
N ILE A 96 -0.57 34.48 42.57
CA ILE A 96 -0.15 34.40 41.17
C ILE A 96 1.34 34.13 41.19
N MET A 97 1.77 33.11 40.50
CA MET A 97 3.18 32.71 40.40
C MET A 97 3.60 32.64 38.92
N LEU A 98 4.64 33.39 38.62
CA LEU A 98 5.36 33.28 37.34
C LEU A 98 6.64 32.47 37.59
N GLU A 99 6.75 31.31 36.96
CA GLU A 99 7.91 30.46 37.08
C GLU A 99 8.63 30.37 35.75
N VAL A 100 9.95 30.58 35.76
CA VAL A 100 10.85 30.39 34.60
C VAL A 100 11.79 29.25 34.95
N LYS A 101 11.67 28.14 34.20
CA LYS A 101 12.45 26.93 34.40
C LYS A 101 13.31 26.67 33.16
N GLN A 102 14.61 26.59 33.34
CA GLN A 102 15.54 26.25 32.27
C GLN A 102 16.46 25.13 32.69
N ASN A 103 16.55 24.12 31.85
CA ASN A 103 17.50 23.04 32.04
C ASN A 103 18.83 23.43 31.40
N LEU A 104 19.89 23.61 32.23
CA LEU A 104 21.21 24.00 31.75
C LEU A 104 22.05 22.80 31.30
N TRP A 105 21.80 21.63 31.86
CA TRP A 105 22.46 20.38 31.51
C TRP A 105 21.56 19.20 31.80
N ASP A 106 21.29 18.42 30.75
CA ASP A 106 20.34 17.30 30.76
C ASP A 106 21.00 15.92 30.80
N GLY A 107 22.34 15.87 30.95
CA GLY A 107 23.09 14.60 30.95
C GLY A 107 23.05 13.88 29.58
N GLY A 108 22.67 14.55 28.50
CA GLY A 108 22.56 13.98 27.16
C GLY A 108 21.19 13.37 26.85
N HIS A 109 20.20 13.59 27.71
CA HIS A 109 18.84 13.07 27.53
C HIS A 109 18.23 13.48 26.17
N ILE A 110 18.29 14.76 25.82
CA ILE A 110 17.79 15.26 24.54
C ILE A 110 18.54 14.66 23.36
N ARG A 111 19.85 14.44 23.48
CA ARG A 111 20.65 13.77 22.44
C ARG A 111 20.18 12.31 22.25
N SER A 112 20.03 11.58 23.33
CA SER A 112 19.52 10.20 23.30
C SER A 112 18.10 10.13 22.74
N GLN A 113 17.21 11.05 23.14
CA GLN A 113 15.85 11.14 22.62
C GLN A 113 15.82 11.40 21.11
N LYS A 114 16.68 12.29 20.62
CA LYS A 114 16.83 12.53 19.16
C LYS A 114 17.32 11.28 18.42
N GLN A 115 18.28 10.56 18.98
CA GLN A 115 18.78 9.30 18.40
C GLN A 115 17.68 8.24 18.37
N GLN A 116 16.92 8.10 19.45
CA GLN A 116 15.78 7.20 19.52
C GLN A 116 14.71 7.56 18.46
N THR A 117 14.34 8.84 18.34
CA THR A 117 13.38 9.30 17.32
C THR A 117 13.84 8.90 15.92
N LYS A 118 15.13 9.14 15.57
CA LYS A 118 15.68 8.74 14.27
C LYS A 118 15.62 7.24 14.05
N ALA A 119 15.99 6.45 15.06
CA ALA A 119 15.94 4.99 14.97
C ALA A 119 14.51 4.47 14.76
N THR A 120 13.53 5.05 15.48
CA THR A 120 12.11 4.70 15.33
C THR A 120 11.57 5.09 13.93
N SER A 121 11.97 6.26 13.40
CA SER A 121 11.59 6.65 12.04
C SER A 121 12.20 5.71 10.99
N GLN A 122 13.45 5.33 11.14
CA GLN A 122 14.12 4.38 10.25
C GLN A 122 13.50 2.98 10.31
N GLU A 123 13.06 2.54 11.50
CA GLU A 123 12.29 1.31 11.66
C GLU A 123 10.95 1.40 10.89
N ALA A 124 10.23 2.51 11.05
CA ALA A 124 8.96 2.73 10.36
C ALA A 124 9.12 2.75 8.83
N GLU A 125 10.19 3.39 8.30
CA GLU A 125 10.54 3.36 6.87
C GLU A 125 10.84 1.94 6.40
N SER A 126 11.67 1.18 7.15
CA SER A 126 12.01 -0.20 6.80
C SER A 126 10.77 -1.11 6.80
N GLN A 127 9.84 -0.91 7.74
CA GLN A 127 8.58 -1.64 7.76
C GLN A 127 7.70 -1.27 6.55
N LEU A 128 7.72 -0.01 6.14
CA LEU A 128 7.01 0.44 4.95
C LEU A 128 7.61 -0.19 3.68
N ASP A 129 8.94 -0.29 3.58
CA ASP A 129 9.62 -0.99 2.47
C ASP A 129 9.17 -2.44 2.34
N VAL A 130 9.07 -3.16 3.46
CA VAL A 130 8.54 -4.54 3.49
C VAL A 130 7.09 -4.60 2.96
N ASN A 131 6.26 -3.65 3.37
CA ASN A 131 4.87 -3.58 2.90
C ASN A 131 4.78 -3.25 1.41
N MET A 132 5.66 -2.39 0.90
CA MET A 132 5.74 -2.07 -0.54
C MET A 132 6.25 -3.26 -1.35
N TYR A 133 7.16 -4.07 -0.80
CA TYR A 133 7.58 -5.33 -1.43
C TYR A 133 6.40 -6.33 -1.54
N ALA A 134 5.61 -6.48 -0.49
CA ALA A 134 4.41 -7.32 -0.51
C ALA A 134 3.37 -6.84 -1.53
N LEU A 135 3.26 -5.51 -1.76
CA LEU A 135 2.42 -4.96 -2.82
C LEU A 135 2.90 -5.41 -4.21
N ASN A 136 4.21 -5.33 -4.47
CA ASN A 136 4.78 -5.76 -5.74
C ASN A 136 4.53 -7.26 -5.99
N GLU A 137 4.66 -8.09 -4.96
CA GLU A 137 4.36 -9.52 -5.05
C GLU A 137 2.89 -9.75 -5.40
N ARG A 138 1.97 -9.00 -4.78
CA ARG A 138 0.55 -9.10 -5.09
C ARG A 138 0.22 -8.67 -6.53
N VAL A 139 0.86 -7.63 -7.03
CA VAL A 139 0.75 -7.22 -8.45
C VAL A 139 1.23 -8.35 -9.36
N ASN A 140 2.38 -8.98 -9.03
CA ASN A 140 2.90 -10.10 -9.80
C ASN A 140 1.92 -11.27 -9.85
N GLN A 141 1.39 -11.69 -8.71
CA GLN A 141 0.44 -12.80 -8.61
C GLN A 141 -0.81 -12.55 -9.47
N VAL A 142 -1.37 -11.34 -9.41
CA VAL A 142 -2.54 -10.96 -10.20
C VAL A 142 -2.18 -10.91 -11.69
N TYR A 143 -1.06 -10.31 -12.04
CA TYR A 143 -0.60 -10.18 -13.43
C TYR A 143 -0.39 -11.55 -14.10
N PHE A 144 0.37 -12.43 -13.44
CA PHE A 144 0.61 -13.79 -13.94
C PHE A 144 -0.66 -14.66 -13.91
N GLY A 145 -1.55 -14.40 -12.95
CA GLY A 145 -2.87 -15.04 -12.91
C GLY A 145 -3.71 -14.72 -14.16
N ILE A 146 -3.68 -13.47 -14.64
CA ILE A 146 -4.38 -13.08 -15.88
C ILE A 146 -3.72 -13.78 -17.09
N LEU A 147 -2.39 -13.77 -17.19
CA LEU A 147 -1.68 -14.44 -18.28
C LEU A 147 -1.96 -15.93 -18.33
N LEU A 148 -2.03 -16.60 -17.17
CA LEU A 148 -2.39 -18.00 -17.09
C LEU A 148 -3.81 -18.26 -17.61
N LEU A 149 -4.76 -17.39 -17.23
CA LEU A 149 -6.14 -17.51 -17.71
C LEU A 149 -6.25 -17.24 -19.20
N ASP A 150 -5.46 -16.36 -19.77
CA ASP A 150 -5.38 -16.12 -21.21
C ASP A 150 -4.91 -17.37 -21.95
N GLU A 151 -3.86 -18.05 -21.45
CA GLU A 151 -3.40 -19.32 -22.00
C GLU A 151 -4.45 -20.45 -21.87
N GLN A 152 -5.14 -20.51 -20.73
CA GLN A 152 -6.20 -21.50 -20.52
C GLN A 152 -7.39 -21.28 -21.46
N LEU A 153 -7.75 -20.03 -21.74
CA LEU A 153 -8.79 -19.68 -22.72
C LEU A 153 -8.38 -20.05 -24.15
N GLU A 154 -7.13 -19.85 -24.52
CA GLU A 154 -6.60 -20.25 -25.82
C GLU A 154 -6.63 -21.78 -25.97
N GLN A 155 -6.13 -22.53 -24.97
CA GLN A 155 -6.18 -24.00 -24.97
C GLN A 155 -7.60 -24.54 -25.02
N ASN A 156 -8.52 -23.94 -24.26
CA ASN A 156 -9.94 -24.30 -24.24
C ASN A 156 -10.58 -24.09 -25.63
N THR A 157 -10.21 -23.00 -26.30
CA THR A 157 -10.70 -22.72 -27.67
C THR A 157 -10.24 -23.81 -28.65
N LEU A 158 -8.96 -24.17 -28.60
CA LEU A 158 -8.39 -25.25 -29.46
C LEU A 158 -9.06 -26.59 -29.17
N LEU A 159 -9.27 -26.92 -27.89
CA LEU A 159 -9.97 -28.14 -27.49
C LEU A 159 -11.41 -28.18 -28.02
N ASN A 160 -12.13 -27.07 -27.91
CA ASN A 160 -13.50 -26.97 -28.43
C ASN A 160 -13.54 -27.18 -29.95
N GLU A 161 -12.60 -26.59 -30.71
CA GLU A 161 -12.50 -26.80 -32.15
C GLU A 161 -12.21 -28.25 -32.51
N GLU A 162 -11.36 -28.96 -31.74
CA GLU A 162 -11.07 -30.36 -31.94
C GLU A 162 -12.31 -31.22 -31.66
N LEU A 163 -13.00 -30.99 -30.55
CA LEU A 163 -14.23 -31.68 -30.22
C LEU A 163 -15.33 -31.47 -31.26
N GLN A 164 -15.45 -30.25 -31.84
CA GLN A 164 -16.38 -30.00 -32.93
C GLN A 164 -16.03 -30.76 -34.20
N ARG A 165 -14.75 -30.94 -34.55
CA ARG A 165 -14.31 -31.79 -35.66
C ARG A 165 -14.62 -33.27 -35.37
N ASN A 166 -14.35 -33.71 -34.12
CA ASN A 166 -14.63 -35.08 -33.71
C ASN A 166 -16.13 -35.40 -33.78
N LEU A 167 -16.97 -34.46 -33.31
CA LEU A 167 -18.44 -34.61 -33.39
C LEU A 167 -18.90 -34.89 -34.84
N LYS A 168 -18.38 -34.12 -35.83
CA LYS A 168 -18.71 -34.35 -37.25
C LYS A 168 -18.32 -35.76 -37.70
N ASN A 169 -17.17 -36.29 -37.27
CA ASN A 169 -16.71 -37.62 -37.62
C ASN A 169 -17.59 -38.71 -36.99
N VAL A 170 -17.93 -38.58 -35.70
CA VAL A 170 -18.78 -39.52 -34.99
C VAL A 170 -20.20 -39.55 -35.57
N MET A 171 -20.75 -38.37 -35.94
CA MET A 171 -22.03 -38.31 -36.63
C MET A 171 -22.01 -39.02 -37.97
N ALA A 172 -20.93 -38.86 -38.77
CA ALA A 172 -20.78 -39.60 -40.02
C ALA A 172 -20.63 -41.13 -39.80
N TYR A 173 -19.95 -41.57 -38.73
CA TYR A 173 -19.88 -42.97 -38.36
C TYR A 173 -21.24 -43.54 -37.94
N ARG A 174 -22.03 -42.78 -37.18
CA ARG A 174 -23.40 -43.15 -36.80
C ARG A 174 -24.27 -43.34 -38.06
N ASP A 175 -24.23 -42.39 -38.98
CA ASP A 175 -25.01 -42.43 -40.21
C ASP A 175 -24.64 -43.61 -41.13
N ASN A 176 -23.41 -44.11 -41.00
CA ASN A 176 -22.93 -45.33 -41.69
C ASN A 176 -23.11 -46.61 -40.85
N GLY A 177 -23.75 -46.56 -39.66
CA GLY A 177 -23.99 -47.69 -38.79
C GLY A 177 -22.76 -48.21 -38.04
N ILE A 178 -21.68 -47.43 -37.97
CA ILE A 178 -20.41 -47.80 -37.29
C ILE A 178 -20.39 -47.33 -35.83
N ALA A 179 -21.10 -46.21 -35.53
CA ALA A 179 -21.27 -45.65 -34.18
C ALA A 179 -22.76 -45.60 -33.80
N ASN A 180 -23.06 -45.41 -32.55
CA ASN A 180 -24.40 -45.27 -32.01
C ASN A 180 -24.69 -43.83 -31.50
N ASP A 181 -25.95 -43.54 -31.12
CA ASP A 181 -26.33 -42.23 -30.60
C ASP A 181 -25.62 -41.90 -29.29
N ALA A 182 -25.33 -42.87 -28.43
CA ALA A 182 -24.60 -42.64 -27.18
C ALA A 182 -23.16 -42.13 -27.43
N ASP A 183 -22.53 -42.55 -28.54
CA ASP A 183 -21.20 -42.05 -28.91
C ASP A 183 -21.25 -40.55 -29.30
N VAL A 184 -22.33 -40.17 -30.01
CA VAL A 184 -22.58 -38.74 -30.37
C VAL A 184 -22.86 -37.91 -29.12
N ASP A 185 -23.72 -38.41 -28.23
CA ASP A 185 -24.09 -37.73 -27.00
C ASP A 185 -22.87 -37.54 -26.09
N ALA A 186 -21.96 -38.51 -26.00
CA ALA A 186 -20.72 -38.43 -25.23
C ALA A 186 -19.85 -37.25 -25.69
N VAL A 187 -19.67 -37.05 -27.01
CA VAL A 187 -18.89 -35.95 -27.53
C VAL A 187 -19.62 -34.59 -27.31
N GLN A 188 -20.95 -34.60 -27.43
CA GLN A 188 -21.73 -33.38 -27.14
C GLN A 188 -21.61 -32.93 -25.67
N VAL A 189 -21.66 -33.88 -24.73
CA VAL A 189 -21.42 -33.59 -23.31
C VAL A 189 -20.04 -32.97 -23.08
N GLU A 190 -19.00 -33.46 -23.77
CA GLU A 190 -17.66 -32.91 -23.64
C GLU A 190 -17.54 -31.49 -24.19
N ILE A 191 -18.23 -31.21 -25.29
CA ILE A 191 -18.33 -29.85 -25.83
C ILE A 191 -19.00 -28.90 -24.81
N LEU A 192 -20.09 -29.33 -24.19
CA LEU A 192 -20.80 -28.52 -23.17
C LEU A 192 -19.91 -28.29 -21.92
N ASN A 193 -19.17 -29.32 -21.49
CA ASN A 193 -18.20 -29.16 -20.40
C ASN A 193 -17.11 -28.14 -20.74
N THR A 194 -16.57 -28.19 -21.96
CA THR A 194 -15.56 -27.24 -22.42
C THR A 194 -16.13 -25.80 -22.47
N GLN A 195 -17.38 -25.62 -22.91
CA GLN A 195 -18.05 -24.32 -22.90
C GLN A 195 -18.26 -23.80 -21.48
N GLN A 196 -18.66 -24.66 -20.54
CA GLN A 196 -18.78 -24.29 -19.13
C GLN A 196 -17.44 -23.84 -18.53
N GLN A 197 -16.38 -24.56 -18.81
CA GLN A 197 -15.01 -24.18 -18.39
C GLN A 197 -14.61 -22.82 -18.94
N ARG A 198 -14.90 -22.54 -20.21
CA ARG A 198 -14.63 -21.24 -20.82
C ARG A 198 -15.31 -20.10 -20.07
N VAL A 199 -16.58 -20.22 -19.76
CA VAL A 199 -17.30 -19.20 -18.99
C VAL A 199 -16.67 -18.98 -17.62
N SER A 200 -16.20 -20.04 -16.97
CA SER A 200 -15.47 -19.94 -15.70
C SER A 200 -14.15 -19.18 -15.85
N PHE A 201 -13.36 -19.50 -16.87
CA PHE A 201 -12.09 -18.80 -17.14
C PHE A 201 -12.30 -17.33 -17.48
N GLU A 202 -13.29 -16.99 -18.31
CA GLU A 202 -13.65 -15.61 -18.64
C GLU A 202 -14.09 -14.81 -17.39
N SER A 203 -14.88 -15.42 -16.52
CA SER A 203 -15.32 -14.80 -15.26
C SER A 203 -14.17 -14.57 -14.31
N ASN A 204 -13.27 -15.54 -14.17
CA ASN A 204 -12.08 -15.41 -13.33
C ASN A 204 -11.14 -14.35 -13.89
N ARG A 205 -10.91 -14.33 -15.21
CA ARG A 205 -10.10 -13.30 -15.88
C ARG A 205 -10.64 -11.90 -15.61
N ALA A 206 -11.94 -11.71 -15.74
CA ALA A 206 -12.57 -10.42 -15.44
C ALA A 206 -12.42 -10.02 -13.97
N ALA A 207 -12.45 -10.97 -13.04
CA ALA A 207 -12.21 -10.72 -11.62
C ALA A 207 -10.76 -10.29 -11.36
N TYR A 208 -9.79 -10.98 -11.95
CA TYR A 208 -8.36 -10.64 -11.83
C TYR A 208 -8.05 -9.27 -12.47
N LEU A 209 -8.63 -8.95 -13.63
CA LEU A 209 -8.50 -7.62 -14.24
C LEU A 209 -9.03 -6.50 -13.34
N ARG A 210 -10.18 -6.72 -12.67
CA ARG A 210 -10.68 -5.76 -11.68
C ARG A 210 -9.76 -5.61 -10.47
N MET A 211 -9.18 -6.72 -9.99
CA MET A 211 -8.17 -6.66 -8.93
C MET A 211 -6.94 -5.85 -9.36
N LEU A 212 -6.43 -6.08 -10.58
CA LEU A 212 -5.29 -5.32 -11.10
C LEU A 212 -5.65 -3.84 -11.24
N ALA A 213 -6.83 -3.53 -11.77
CA ALA A 213 -7.36 -2.17 -11.89
C ALA A 213 -7.38 -1.42 -10.57
N LEU A 214 -7.82 -2.09 -9.48
CA LEU A 214 -7.81 -1.52 -8.13
C LEU A 214 -6.41 -1.28 -7.59
N LEU A 215 -5.46 -2.19 -7.88
CA LEU A 215 -4.08 -2.06 -7.42
C LEU A 215 -3.34 -0.91 -8.11
N ILE A 216 -3.55 -0.74 -9.43
CA ILE A 216 -2.88 0.31 -10.23
C ILE A 216 -3.65 1.64 -10.27
N GLY A 217 -4.91 1.64 -9.79
CA GLY A 217 -5.76 2.84 -9.78
C GLY A 217 -6.29 3.27 -11.14
N GLU A 218 -6.32 2.38 -12.12
CA GLU A 218 -6.82 2.65 -13.47
C GLU A 218 -7.97 1.71 -13.83
N ASN A 219 -8.92 2.21 -14.61
CA ASN A 219 -9.97 1.35 -15.15
C ASN A 219 -9.43 0.54 -16.32
N LEU A 220 -9.44 -0.78 -16.19
CA LEU A 220 -9.06 -1.71 -17.26
C LEU A 220 -10.31 -2.24 -17.95
N ALA A 221 -10.29 -2.23 -19.27
CA ALA A 221 -11.33 -2.87 -20.07
C ALA A 221 -11.17 -4.40 -20.02
N THR A 222 -12.28 -5.12 -20.22
CA THR A 222 -12.30 -6.60 -20.18
C THR A 222 -11.44 -7.25 -21.27
N ASP A 223 -11.19 -6.53 -22.36
CA ASP A 223 -10.37 -6.95 -23.50
C ASP A 223 -8.89 -6.51 -23.40
N THR A 224 -8.50 -5.91 -22.26
CA THR A 224 -7.11 -5.48 -22.05
C THR A 224 -6.17 -6.67 -22.16
N GLN A 225 -5.16 -6.53 -23.05
CA GLN A 225 -4.12 -7.52 -23.25
C GLN A 225 -2.87 -7.14 -22.44
N LEU A 226 -2.33 -8.14 -21.74
CA LEU A 226 -1.08 -8.02 -21.01
C LEU A 226 0.10 -8.50 -21.84
N VAL A 227 1.25 -7.85 -21.67
CA VAL A 227 2.49 -8.27 -22.33
C VAL A 227 3.11 -9.43 -21.57
N LYS A 228 3.38 -10.54 -22.23
CA LYS A 228 4.14 -11.64 -21.64
C LYS A 228 5.57 -11.15 -21.32
N PRO A 229 6.01 -11.18 -20.05
CA PRO A 229 7.37 -10.75 -19.74
C PRO A 229 8.37 -11.71 -20.38
N ILE A 230 9.38 -11.14 -21.03
CA ILE A 230 10.49 -11.91 -21.56
C ILE A 230 11.31 -12.40 -20.36
N VAL A 231 11.19 -13.67 -20.03
CA VAL A 231 12.11 -14.30 -19.06
C VAL A 231 13.43 -14.48 -19.79
N PRO A 232 14.51 -13.77 -19.42
CA PRO A 232 15.81 -14.10 -19.99
C PRO A 232 16.09 -15.57 -19.66
N GLN A 233 16.32 -16.38 -20.68
CA GLN A 233 16.79 -17.74 -20.47
C GLN A 233 18.23 -17.64 -19.93
N GLY A 234 18.34 -17.37 -18.62
CA GLY A 234 19.62 -17.46 -17.93
C GLY A 234 20.02 -18.93 -17.91
N ASN A 235 21.20 -19.21 -18.48
CA ASN A 235 21.88 -20.47 -18.24
C ASN A 235 21.87 -20.72 -16.72
N SER A 236 21.45 -21.88 -16.31
CA SER A 236 21.36 -22.31 -14.91
C SER A 236 22.69 -22.26 -14.14
N SER A 237 23.79 -21.91 -14.80
CA SER A 237 25.12 -21.70 -14.23
C SER A 237 25.37 -20.29 -13.67
N ASP A 238 24.51 -19.29 -13.95
CA ASP A 238 24.71 -17.91 -13.51
C ASP A 238 23.77 -17.46 -12.37
N MET A 239 23.17 -18.41 -11.65
CA MET A 239 22.44 -18.09 -10.42
C MET A 239 23.42 -17.77 -9.27
N ASN A 240 24.21 -16.74 -9.49
CA ASN A 240 24.95 -16.08 -8.42
C ASN A 240 23.95 -15.14 -7.72
N TYR A 241 23.21 -15.68 -6.75
CA TYR A 241 22.43 -14.84 -5.85
C TYR A 241 23.42 -13.87 -5.20
N PRO A 242 23.25 -12.54 -5.35
CA PRO A 242 24.07 -11.64 -4.58
C PRO A 242 23.81 -11.97 -3.11
N CYS A 243 24.80 -12.59 -2.45
CA CYS A 243 24.81 -12.75 -1.00
C CYS A 243 24.58 -11.35 -0.43
N ILE A 244 23.46 -11.14 0.24
CA ILE A 244 23.24 -9.94 1.04
C ILE A 244 24.39 -9.90 2.04
N PRO A 245 25.33 -8.91 1.94
CA PRO A 245 26.44 -8.86 2.87
C PRO A 245 25.88 -8.74 4.29
N PRO A 246 26.42 -9.46 5.26
CA PRO A 246 26.00 -9.35 6.64
C PRO A 246 26.13 -7.88 7.06
N ARG A 247 25.02 -7.32 7.56
CA ARG A 247 24.95 -5.95 8.08
C ARG A 247 26.10 -5.76 9.06
N LYS A 248 26.99 -4.80 8.80
CA LYS A 248 28.05 -4.43 9.73
C LYS A 248 27.37 -4.08 11.06
N THR A 249 27.59 -4.90 12.07
CA THR A 249 27.26 -4.58 13.46
C THR A 249 28.06 -3.35 13.82
N VAL A 250 27.36 -2.25 14.08
CA VAL A 250 27.96 -1.04 14.64
C VAL A 250 28.42 -1.45 16.05
N SER A 251 29.72 -1.61 16.21
CA SER A 251 30.34 -1.74 17.54
C SER A 251 30.16 -0.42 18.29
N THR A 252 29.57 -0.53 19.46
CA THR A 252 29.37 0.49 20.48
C THR A 252 30.61 1.32 20.79
#